data_3dab2d24646c531efb63262ffac8a1ab
#
_entry.id   3dab2d24646c531efb63262ffac8a1ab
#
_cell.length_a   1.000
_cell.length_b   1.000
_cell.length_c   1.000
_cell.angle_alpha   90.00
_cell.angle_beta   90.00
_cell.angle_gamma   90.00
#
_symmetry.space_group_name_H-M   'P 1'
#
loop_
_entity.id
_entity.type
_entity.pdbx_description
1 polymer ?
#
loop_
_entity_poly.entity_id
_entity_poly.type
_entity_poly.pdbx_seq_one_letter_code
_entity_poly.pdbx_strand_id
1 'polypeptide(L)'
;MMPARARAQSRADDRGVDARRGDTVTVAFARRARELAASLALQSFLCAMSVLVGVVSSVRRLTPAREPDDGRGRWSHEAGIRRPSLRRRVNACRARASREEKTHLVACVHGLGGTPDDLCAMEARLVRERSVVVHRVTRNAPLNSFDGVEAGARRLVEELREVKEKYPNLRFLSLYGNSLGGIYARYAAGLMYAEDGGRGTMMGLSPCTFLTTATPHLGVGPWGYFKLVPRKLQTLWAGNLGKSIMELTLHDGDAKSDRKPLLERMADPETIEPIDFISALGAFERRCAYANCVNDFLVSLETAAIRPEHLDRDLERRWRSLDAPQIIEEYVVEGGSVEDAVSRGDALDARRRMANGLRSVTWKHVNVCFPGPSPLAHNKICALQRNNLVEGLFKEGEFIVDHQAAYLLEPVSERSRES
;
A
#
# COMPACT_ATOMS: atom_id res chain seq x y z
N MET A 1 -17.25 65.11 35.06
CA MET A 1 -17.83 63.93 35.69
C MET A 1 -18.49 63.05 34.60
N MET A 2 -17.82 61.98 34.14
CA MET A 2 -18.39 61.03 33.19
C MET A 2 -19.24 59.99 33.95
N PRO A 3 -20.41 59.60 33.44
CA PRO A 3 -21.34 58.78 34.17
C PRO A 3 -20.85 57.32 34.29
N ALA A 4 -21.05 56.76 35.44
CA ALA A 4 -20.60 55.41 35.87
C ALA A 4 -21.07 54.22 35.00
N ARG A 5 -21.98 54.41 34.04
CA ARG A 5 -22.47 53.37 33.14
C ARG A 5 -21.47 52.97 32.04
N ALA A 6 -20.57 53.85 31.59
CA ALA A 6 -19.57 53.55 30.54
C ALA A 6 -18.43 52.64 31.05
N ARG A 7 -18.13 52.63 32.38
CA ARG A 7 -17.09 51.79 32.94
C ARG A 7 -17.52 50.34 33.21
N ALA A 8 -18.81 50.06 33.28
CA ALA A 8 -19.34 48.72 33.50
C ALA A 8 -19.39 47.89 32.18
N GLN A 9 -19.69 48.54 31.06
CA GLN A 9 -19.69 47.86 29.74
C GLN A 9 -18.30 47.50 29.26
N SER A 10 -17.27 48.38 29.44
CA SER A 10 -15.89 48.07 29.07
C SER A 10 -15.28 46.87 29.83
N ARG A 11 -15.68 46.64 31.10
CA ARG A 11 -15.21 45.48 31.89
C ARG A 11 -15.97 44.18 31.60
N ALA A 12 -17.16 44.25 30.99
CA ALA A 12 -17.92 43.06 30.56
C ALA A 12 -17.39 42.52 29.22
N ASP A 13 -17.01 43.40 28.29
CA ASP A 13 -16.44 42.99 26.99
C ASP A 13 -15.04 42.42 27.10
N ASP A 14 -14.18 42.92 28.00
CA ASP A 14 -12.85 42.35 28.23
C ASP A 14 -12.90 40.96 28.84
N ARG A 15 -13.89 40.66 29.72
CA ARG A 15 -14.05 39.31 30.29
C ARG A 15 -14.62 38.30 29.29
N GLY A 16 -15.40 38.76 28.31
CA GLY A 16 -15.95 37.92 27.24
C GLY A 16 -14.92 37.50 26.19
N VAL A 17 -13.89 38.31 25.95
CA VAL A 17 -12.80 38.07 25.00
C VAL A 17 -11.76 37.11 25.61
N ASP A 18 -11.45 37.22 26.90
CA ASP A 18 -10.52 36.31 27.60
C ASP A 18 -11.13 34.90 27.82
N ALA A 19 -12.42 34.79 28.08
CA ALA A 19 -13.09 33.49 28.18
C ALA A 19 -13.09 32.73 26.85
N ARG A 20 -13.32 33.40 25.71
CA ARG A 20 -13.27 32.77 24.38
C ARG A 20 -11.86 32.40 23.93
N ARG A 21 -10.81 33.10 24.36
CA ARG A 21 -9.42 32.70 24.12
C ARG A 21 -8.99 31.51 24.98
N GLY A 22 -9.44 31.43 26.22
CA GLY A 22 -9.21 30.25 27.08
C GLY A 22 -9.82 28.98 26.53
N ASP A 23 -11.06 29.05 26.03
CA ASP A 23 -11.77 27.92 25.45
C ASP A 23 -11.10 27.40 24.15
N THR A 24 -10.63 28.29 23.29
CA THR A 24 -9.94 27.89 22.04
C THR A 24 -8.58 27.23 22.31
N VAL A 25 -7.83 27.70 23.28
CA VAL A 25 -6.53 27.10 23.68
C VAL A 25 -6.74 25.75 24.33
N THR A 26 -7.75 25.62 25.21
CA THR A 26 -8.10 24.35 25.88
C THR A 26 -8.58 23.29 24.91
N VAL A 27 -9.39 23.67 23.91
CA VAL A 27 -9.86 22.78 22.85
C VAL A 27 -8.71 22.34 21.94
N ALA A 28 -7.79 23.26 21.57
CA ALA A 28 -6.62 22.93 20.77
C ALA A 28 -5.64 22.01 21.52
N PHE A 29 -5.44 22.21 22.83
CA PHE A 29 -4.61 21.35 23.67
C PHE A 29 -5.24 19.96 23.85
N ALA A 30 -6.53 19.90 24.11
CA ALA A 30 -7.28 18.64 24.20
C ALA A 30 -7.26 17.86 22.88
N ARG A 31 -7.32 18.54 21.73
CA ARG A 31 -7.19 17.93 20.40
C ARG A 31 -5.78 17.34 20.21
N ARG A 32 -4.73 18.11 20.48
CA ARG A 32 -3.33 17.62 20.38
C ARG A 32 -3.04 16.46 21.34
N ALA A 33 -3.55 16.51 22.56
CA ALA A 33 -3.41 15.40 23.51
C ALA A 33 -4.12 14.12 23.05
N ARG A 34 -5.30 14.24 22.38
CA ARG A 34 -5.98 13.09 21.77
C ARG A 34 -5.24 12.56 20.55
N GLU A 35 -4.68 13.40 19.71
CA GLU A 35 -3.85 13.02 18.56
C GLU A 35 -2.58 12.27 19.02
N LEU A 36 -1.95 12.75 20.09
CA LEU A 36 -0.78 12.09 20.68
C LEU A 36 -1.14 10.73 21.32
N ALA A 37 -2.25 10.66 22.03
CA ALA A 37 -2.74 9.43 22.64
C ALA A 37 -3.15 8.40 21.58
N ALA A 38 -3.78 8.81 20.47
CA ALA A 38 -4.13 7.94 19.36
C ALA A 38 -2.88 7.43 18.62
N SER A 39 -1.87 8.29 18.42
CA SER A 39 -0.59 7.91 17.83
C SER A 39 0.16 6.90 18.71
N LEU A 40 0.19 7.12 20.03
CA LEU A 40 0.79 6.20 21.00
C LEU A 40 0.02 4.87 21.08
N ALA A 41 -1.31 4.90 21.02
CA ALA A 41 -2.14 3.69 20.99
C ALA A 41 -1.91 2.87 19.72
N LEU A 42 -1.77 3.53 18.57
CA LEU A 42 -1.43 2.86 17.30
C LEU A 42 0.00 2.30 17.32
N GLN A 43 0.96 3.07 17.80
CA GLN A 43 2.33 2.58 17.98
C GLN A 43 2.38 1.41 18.96
N SER A 44 1.63 1.47 20.06
CA SER A 44 1.51 0.38 21.02
C SER A 44 0.84 -0.85 20.41
N PHE A 45 -0.20 -0.66 19.58
CA PHE A 45 -0.86 -1.73 18.84
C PHE A 45 0.08 -2.36 17.79
N LEU A 46 0.79 -1.54 17.01
CA LEU A 46 1.78 -2.01 16.02
C LEU A 46 2.98 -2.67 16.71
N CYS A 47 3.40 -2.15 17.87
CA CYS A 47 4.44 -2.74 18.68
C CYS A 47 3.96 -4.04 19.35
N ALA A 48 2.74 -4.09 19.88
CA ALA A 48 2.12 -5.31 20.42
C ALA A 48 1.94 -6.39 19.33
N MET A 49 1.58 -6.01 18.12
CA MET A 49 1.53 -6.92 16.98
C MET A 49 2.93 -7.44 16.62
N SER A 50 3.96 -6.58 16.67
CA SER A 50 5.35 -6.97 16.45
C SER A 50 5.88 -7.88 17.57
N VAL A 51 5.48 -7.63 18.83
CA VAL A 51 5.79 -8.47 19.99
C VAL A 51 5.03 -9.81 19.92
N LEU A 52 3.76 -9.81 19.53
CA LEU A 52 2.98 -11.03 19.32
C LEU A 52 3.63 -11.93 18.27
N VAL A 53 4.15 -11.36 17.19
CA VAL A 53 4.96 -12.05 16.18
C VAL A 53 6.23 -12.64 16.82
N GLY A 54 6.89 -11.89 17.69
CA GLY A 54 8.06 -12.35 18.43
C GLY A 54 7.74 -13.50 19.42
N VAL A 55 6.62 -13.42 20.14
CA VAL A 55 6.16 -14.44 21.08
C VAL A 55 5.72 -15.72 20.38
N VAL A 56 4.95 -15.63 19.29
CA VAL A 56 4.55 -16.80 18.49
C VAL A 56 5.77 -17.53 17.91
N SER A 57 6.79 -16.78 17.49
CA SER A 57 8.07 -17.34 17.03
C SER A 57 8.89 -17.99 18.15
N SER A 58 8.76 -17.50 19.39
CA SER A 58 9.43 -18.06 20.56
C SER A 58 8.76 -19.31 21.09
N VAL A 59 7.41 -19.41 21.03
CA VAL A 59 6.66 -20.59 21.44
C VAL A 59 6.93 -21.77 20.50
N ARG A 60 7.12 -21.54 19.18
CA ARG A 60 7.54 -22.59 18.24
C ARG A 60 8.92 -23.17 18.50
N ARG A 61 9.83 -22.44 19.19
CA ARG A 61 11.15 -22.95 19.58
C ARG A 61 11.13 -23.81 20.86
N LEU A 62 10.01 -23.85 21.58
CA LEU A 62 9.88 -24.61 22.84
C LEU A 62 9.21 -25.98 22.67
N THR A 63 8.81 -26.37 21.46
CA THR A 63 8.41 -27.75 21.19
C THR A 63 9.59 -28.53 20.59
N PRO A 64 10.20 -29.44 21.34
CA PRO A 64 11.32 -30.22 20.82
C PRO A 64 10.78 -31.23 19.78
N ALA A 65 11.21 -31.09 18.54
CA ALA A 65 11.14 -32.19 17.59
C ALA A 65 12.06 -33.29 18.12
N ARG A 66 11.50 -34.46 18.38
CA ARG A 66 12.29 -35.66 18.65
C ARG A 66 13.04 -36.03 17.36
N GLU A 67 14.35 -35.78 17.35
CA GLU A 67 15.25 -36.44 16.40
C GLU A 67 15.63 -37.84 16.92
N PRO A 68 15.78 -38.83 16.04
CA PRO A 68 16.43 -40.08 16.40
C PRO A 68 17.94 -39.87 16.52
N ASP A 69 18.48 -40.29 17.63
CA ASP A 69 19.88 -40.33 17.99
C ASP A 69 20.65 -41.22 16.99
N ASP A 70 21.63 -40.68 16.29
CA ASP A 70 22.74 -41.42 15.72
C ASP A 70 24.06 -40.67 15.95
N GLY A 71 24.83 -41.27 16.84
CA GLY A 71 26.07 -40.73 17.33
C GLY A 71 27.19 -40.73 16.29
N ARG A 72 28.02 -39.78 16.37
CA ARG A 72 29.46 -39.66 16.09
C ARG A 72 29.84 -38.38 15.32
N GLY A 73 30.68 -37.63 15.94
CA GLY A 73 31.76 -37.06 15.18
C GLY A 73 32.00 -35.56 15.22
N ARG A 74 32.95 -35.17 16.01
CA ARG A 74 33.94 -34.06 15.81
C ARG A 74 33.44 -32.69 15.41
N TRP A 75 33.59 -31.78 16.36
CA TRP A 75 33.59 -30.34 16.15
C TRP A 75 34.83 -29.91 15.39
N SER A 76 34.67 -29.43 14.16
CA SER A 76 35.65 -28.60 13.48
C SER A 76 35.11 -27.16 13.44
N HIS A 77 35.89 -26.24 14.00
CA HIS A 77 35.66 -24.79 13.87
C HIS A 77 35.88 -24.39 12.40
N GLU A 78 34.85 -24.39 11.60
CA GLU A 78 34.84 -23.64 10.36
C GLU A 78 34.33 -22.23 10.64
N ALA A 79 35.20 -21.25 10.36
CA ALA A 79 34.88 -19.84 10.37
C ALA A 79 33.69 -19.58 9.42
N GLY A 80 32.51 -19.38 9.99
CA GLY A 80 31.30 -19.12 9.25
C GLY A 80 31.46 -17.85 8.41
N ILE A 81 31.63 -18.01 7.11
CA ILE A 81 31.53 -16.95 6.14
C ILE A 81 30.11 -16.35 6.29
N ARG A 82 29.99 -15.25 7.02
CA ARG A 82 28.73 -14.50 7.14
C ARG A 82 28.33 -14.09 5.72
N ARG A 83 27.28 -14.70 5.18
CA ARG A 83 26.69 -14.23 3.92
C ARG A 83 26.32 -12.76 4.09
N PRO A 84 26.74 -11.87 3.20
CA PRO A 84 26.41 -10.46 3.30
C PRO A 84 24.91 -10.30 3.31
N SER A 85 24.39 -9.39 4.17
CA SER A 85 22.95 -9.08 4.23
C SER A 85 22.45 -8.72 2.82
N LEU A 86 21.18 -8.99 2.56
CA LEU A 86 20.56 -8.69 1.26
C LEU A 86 20.84 -7.24 0.83
N ARG A 87 20.82 -6.31 1.77
CA ARG A 87 21.14 -4.89 1.57
C ARG A 87 22.56 -4.64 1.01
N ARG A 88 23.58 -5.38 1.50
CA ARG A 88 24.97 -5.28 0.97
C ARG A 88 25.06 -5.88 -0.44
N ARG A 89 24.34 -6.95 -0.72
CA ARG A 89 24.30 -7.57 -2.05
C ARG A 89 23.64 -6.65 -3.07
N VAL A 90 22.53 -5.99 -2.71
CA VAL A 90 21.84 -4.99 -3.55
C VAL A 90 22.77 -3.82 -3.86
N ASN A 91 23.48 -3.27 -2.87
CA ASN A 91 24.40 -2.16 -3.08
C ASN A 91 25.56 -2.52 -4.01
N ALA A 92 26.10 -3.74 -3.90
CA ALA A 92 27.17 -4.22 -4.79
C ALA A 92 26.70 -4.39 -6.24
N CYS A 93 25.47 -4.81 -6.48
CA CYS A 93 24.88 -4.88 -7.82
C CYS A 93 24.63 -3.50 -8.44
N ARG A 94 24.15 -2.52 -7.63
CA ARG A 94 23.92 -1.13 -8.08
C ARG A 94 25.18 -0.46 -8.63
N ALA A 95 26.33 -0.73 -8.03
CA ALA A 95 27.60 -0.09 -8.43
C ALA A 95 28.11 -0.51 -9.81
N ARG A 96 27.57 -1.57 -10.40
CA ARG A 96 28.10 -2.16 -11.66
C ARG A 96 27.41 -1.72 -12.94
N ALA A 97 26.20 -1.16 -12.89
CA ALA A 97 25.49 -0.76 -14.10
C ALA A 97 25.73 0.72 -14.42
N SER A 98 26.18 1.02 -15.64
CA SER A 98 26.32 2.40 -16.08
C SER A 98 24.96 3.10 -16.18
N ARG A 99 24.92 4.42 -15.95
CA ARG A 99 23.67 5.20 -16.06
C ARG A 99 23.12 5.23 -17.49
N GLU A 100 23.98 5.06 -18.46
CA GLU A 100 23.64 5.12 -19.89
C GLU A 100 22.81 3.91 -20.37
N GLU A 101 22.93 2.76 -19.68
CA GLU A 101 22.17 1.55 -20.01
C GLU A 101 20.77 1.56 -19.40
N LYS A 102 20.45 2.54 -18.52
CA LYS A 102 19.20 2.58 -17.78
C LYS A 102 18.07 3.17 -18.61
N THR A 103 17.10 2.33 -18.97
CA THR A 103 15.94 2.71 -19.79
C THR A 103 14.60 2.52 -19.10
N HIS A 104 14.52 1.72 -18.03
CA HIS A 104 13.27 1.37 -17.36
C HIS A 104 13.32 1.72 -15.87
N LEU A 105 12.42 2.59 -15.42
CA LEU A 105 12.23 2.94 -14.01
C LEU A 105 11.16 2.05 -13.39
N VAL A 106 11.51 1.33 -12.34
CA VAL A 106 10.55 0.62 -11.47
C VAL A 106 10.50 1.31 -10.12
N ALA A 107 9.38 1.92 -9.80
CA ALA A 107 9.13 2.56 -8.51
C ALA A 107 8.49 1.56 -7.54
N CYS A 108 9.14 1.33 -6.39
CA CYS A 108 8.64 0.45 -5.33
C CYS A 108 8.09 1.29 -4.19
N VAL A 109 6.76 1.21 -3.97
CA VAL A 109 6.00 2.06 -3.05
C VAL A 109 5.51 1.24 -1.87
N HIS A 110 6.03 1.53 -0.67
CA HIS A 110 5.66 0.85 0.57
C HIS A 110 4.29 1.31 1.11
N GLY A 111 3.72 0.53 2.03
CA GLY A 111 2.41 0.78 2.63
C GLY A 111 2.42 1.72 3.84
N LEU A 112 1.31 1.71 4.59
CA LEU A 112 1.09 2.51 5.80
C LEU A 112 2.10 2.16 6.89
N GLY A 113 2.73 3.17 7.49
CA GLY A 113 3.77 2.99 8.50
C GLY A 113 5.01 2.24 7.98
N GLY A 114 5.12 2.06 6.67
CA GLY A 114 6.20 1.35 6.01
C GLY A 114 7.47 2.18 5.84
N THR A 115 8.50 1.52 5.39
CA THR A 115 9.80 2.11 5.06
C THR A 115 10.30 1.55 3.72
N PRO A 116 11.26 2.22 3.06
CA PRO A 116 11.85 1.68 1.83
C PRO A 116 12.44 0.28 2.01
N ASP A 117 12.90 -0.08 3.21
CA ASP A 117 13.52 -1.37 3.49
C ASP A 117 12.50 -2.54 3.46
N ASP A 118 11.21 -2.26 3.60
CA ASP A 118 10.15 -3.27 3.49
C ASP A 118 10.16 -3.98 2.12
N LEU A 119 10.64 -3.30 1.08
CA LEU A 119 10.67 -3.77 -0.32
C LEU A 119 12.07 -4.14 -0.83
N CYS A 120 13.04 -4.39 0.07
CA CYS A 120 14.39 -4.83 -0.29
C CYS A 120 14.38 -6.16 -1.07
N ALA A 121 13.45 -7.06 -0.78
CA ALA A 121 13.34 -8.34 -1.48
C ALA A 121 13.04 -8.13 -2.97
N MET A 122 12.12 -7.24 -3.31
CA MET A 122 11.80 -6.88 -4.70
C MET A 122 12.99 -6.20 -5.38
N GLU A 123 13.59 -5.20 -4.73
CA GLU A 123 14.76 -4.53 -5.28
C GLU A 123 15.88 -5.52 -5.61
N ALA A 124 16.15 -6.50 -4.73
CA ALA A 124 17.21 -7.49 -4.93
C ALA A 124 17.02 -8.36 -6.20
N ARG A 125 15.78 -8.54 -6.64
CA ARG A 125 15.44 -9.25 -7.88
C ARG A 125 15.64 -8.35 -9.09
N LEU A 126 15.06 -7.15 -9.04
CA LEU A 126 15.01 -6.23 -10.17
C LEU A 126 16.39 -5.63 -10.54
N VAL A 127 17.28 -5.38 -9.57
CA VAL A 127 18.62 -4.83 -9.86
C VAL A 127 19.54 -5.77 -10.62
N ARG A 128 19.13 -7.03 -10.83
CA ARG A 128 19.86 -7.99 -11.67
C ARG A 128 19.76 -7.61 -13.16
N GLU A 129 18.66 -6.93 -13.54
CA GLU A 129 18.45 -6.44 -14.89
C GLU A 129 19.20 -5.10 -15.07
N ARG A 130 20.11 -5.05 -16.04
CA ARG A 130 20.99 -3.88 -16.26
C ARG A 130 20.22 -2.65 -16.71
N SER A 131 19.16 -2.83 -17.48
CA SER A 131 18.33 -1.75 -18.02
C SER A 131 17.44 -1.08 -16.97
N VAL A 132 17.25 -1.70 -15.79
CA VAL A 132 16.31 -1.25 -14.78
C VAL A 132 16.94 -0.34 -13.73
N VAL A 133 16.31 0.80 -13.48
CA VAL A 133 16.49 1.61 -12.26
C VAL A 133 15.40 1.22 -11.27
N VAL A 134 15.78 0.74 -10.10
CA VAL A 134 14.84 0.49 -9.01
C VAL A 134 14.90 1.65 -8.03
N HIS A 135 13.75 2.29 -7.80
CA HIS A 135 13.61 3.34 -6.82
C HIS A 135 12.64 2.93 -5.72
N ARG A 136 13.13 2.76 -4.49
CA ARG A 136 12.29 2.56 -3.32
C ARG A 136 11.92 3.90 -2.73
N VAL A 137 10.62 4.22 -2.69
CA VAL A 137 10.09 5.51 -2.24
C VAL A 137 10.46 5.76 -0.78
N THR A 138 10.96 6.96 -0.48
CA THR A 138 11.49 7.33 0.85
C THR A 138 10.62 8.35 1.58
N ARG A 139 10.03 9.31 0.85
CA ARG A 139 9.35 10.48 1.45
C ARG A 139 8.04 10.15 2.15
N ASN A 140 7.47 8.97 1.91
CA ASN A 140 6.27 8.49 2.57
C ASN A 140 6.54 7.75 3.89
N ALA A 141 7.82 7.49 4.21
CA ALA A 141 8.21 6.71 5.39
C ALA A 141 8.33 7.57 6.66
N PRO A 142 8.06 6.97 7.83
CA PRO A 142 6.93 6.09 8.09
C PRO A 142 5.67 6.92 8.44
N LEU A 143 5.84 8.09 9.09
CA LEU A 143 4.74 8.93 9.59
C LEU A 143 4.02 9.67 8.48
N ASN A 144 4.73 10.04 7.41
CA ASN A 144 4.15 10.73 6.26
C ASN A 144 3.12 9.87 5.51
N SER A 145 3.06 8.55 5.79
CA SER A 145 2.06 7.68 5.21
C SER A 145 0.65 7.85 5.81
N PHE A 146 0.49 8.67 6.85
CA PHE A 146 -0.78 8.91 7.53
C PHE A 146 -1.49 10.20 7.09
N ASP A 147 -0.87 11.07 6.29
CA ASP A 147 -1.36 12.41 5.97
C ASP A 147 -2.26 12.52 4.72
N GLY A 148 -2.58 11.38 4.12
CA GLY A 148 -3.53 11.27 3.01
C GLY A 148 -2.93 10.74 1.71
N VAL A 149 -3.80 10.16 0.90
CA VAL A 149 -3.43 9.52 -0.38
C VAL A 149 -2.86 10.54 -1.36
N GLU A 150 -3.52 11.69 -1.51
CA GLU A 150 -3.05 12.75 -2.40
C GLU A 150 -1.66 13.25 -2.00
N ALA A 151 -1.43 13.55 -0.70
CA ALA A 151 -0.15 14.04 -0.22
C ALA A 151 0.98 13.02 -0.46
N GLY A 152 0.70 11.74 -0.18
CA GLY A 152 1.64 10.64 -0.45
C GLY A 152 1.95 10.46 -1.93
N ALA A 153 0.95 10.59 -2.79
CA ALA A 153 1.11 10.49 -4.24
C ALA A 153 1.92 11.67 -4.83
N ARG A 154 1.68 12.89 -4.35
CA ARG A 154 2.48 14.06 -4.78
C ARG A 154 3.96 13.92 -4.43
N ARG A 155 4.28 13.46 -3.21
CA ARG A 155 5.67 13.14 -2.83
C ARG A 155 6.28 12.05 -3.70
N LEU A 156 5.50 11.03 -4.06
CA LEU A 156 5.93 9.98 -4.99
C LEU A 156 6.29 10.58 -6.36
N VAL A 157 5.43 11.42 -6.94
CA VAL A 157 5.69 12.07 -8.24
C VAL A 157 6.96 12.93 -8.19
N GLU A 158 7.15 13.71 -7.11
CA GLU A 158 8.37 14.51 -6.91
C GLU A 158 9.64 13.65 -6.87
N GLU A 159 9.63 12.54 -6.10
CA GLU A 159 10.77 11.62 -6.08
C GLU A 159 11.06 11.00 -7.46
N LEU A 160 10.02 10.63 -8.20
CA LEU A 160 10.19 10.04 -9.54
C LEU A 160 10.75 11.05 -10.55
N ARG A 161 10.39 12.33 -10.47
CA ARG A 161 11.00 13.40 -11.28
C ARG A 161 12.49 13.52 -11.00
N GLU A 162 12.90 13.54 -9.74
CA GLU A 162 14.31 13.56 -9.36
C GLU A 162 15.10 12.34 -9.87
N VAL A 163 14.47 11.18 -9.88
CA VAL A 163 15.09 9.97 -10.45
C VAL A 163 15.23 10.11 -11.96
N LYS A 164 14.19 10.60 -12.65
CA LYS A 164 14.25 10.82 -14.10
C LYS A 164 15.36 11.79 -14.50
N GLU A 165 15.55 12.88 -13.76
CA GLU A 165 16.65 13.81 -13.98
C GLU A 165 18.04 13.16 -13.86
N LYS A 166 18.19 12.20 -12.94
CA LYS A 166 19.45 11.45 -12.75
C LYS A 166 19.74 10.42 -13.86
N TYR A 167 18.69 9.98 -14.57
CA TYR A 167 18.76 8.94 -15.60
C TYR A 167 18.04 9.41 -16.87
N PRO A 168 18.71 10.22 -17.72
CA PRO A 168 18.08 10.90 -18.87
C PRO A 168 17.62 9.93 -19.97
N ASN A 169 18.14 8.70 -20.00
CA ASN A 169 17.79 7.70 -21.00
C ASN A 169 16.57 6.84 -20.62
N LEU A 170 15.90 7.15 -19.50
CA LEU A 170 14.66 6.47 -19.12
C LEU A 170 13.58 6.68 -20.19
N ARG A 171 12.93 5.60 -20.58
CA ARG A 171 11.86 5.53 -21.57
C ARG A 171 10.59 4.89 -21.02
N PHE A 172 10.73 4.01 -20.03
CA PHE A 172 9.66 3.16 -19.51
C PHE A 172 9.48 3.38 -18.01
N LEU A 173 8.21 3.28 -17.55
CA LEU A 173 7.83 3.38 -16.14
C LEU A 173 6.99 2.18 -15.73
N SER A 174 7.38 1.53 -14.64
CA SER A 174 6.53 0.57 -13.93
C SER A 174 6.35 0.99 -12.47
N LEU A 175 5.15 0.78 -11.94
CA LEU A 175 4.81 1.06 -10.55
C LEU A 175 4.52 -0.26 -9.82
N TYR A 176 5.26 -0.52 -8.74
CA TYR A 176 5.02 -1.62 -7.82
C TYR A 176 4.57 -1.07 -6.47
N GLY A 177 3.32 -1.32 -6.10
CA GLY A 177 2.73 -0.82 -4.86
C GLY A 177 2.34 -1.92 -3.89
N ASN A 178 2.87 -1.87 -2.65
CA ASN A 178 2.46 -2.77 -1.57
C ASN A 178 1.47 -2.08 -0.65
N SER A 179 0.34 -2.74 -0.35
CA SER A 179 -0.66 -2.22 0.59
C SER A 179 -1.16 -0.82 0.18
N LEU A 180 -1.16 0.17 1.09
CA LEU A 180 -1.47 1.57 0.78
C LEU A 180 -0.58 2.13 -0.36
N GLY A 181 0.63 1.59 -0.54
CA GLY A 181 1.52 1.99 -1.63
C GLY A 181 0.92 1.83 -3.02
N GLY A 182 0.05 0.82 -3.22
CA GLY A 182 -0.69 0.67 -4.48
C GLY A 182 -1.74 1.76 -4.71
N ILE A 183 -2.33 2.29 -3.64
CA ILE A 183 -3.25 3.44 -3.72
C ILE A 183 -2.48 4.73 -4.04
N TYR A 184 -1.33 4.95 -3.41
CA TYR A 184 -0.44 6.07 -3.77
C TYR A 184 -0.01 6.01 -5.24
N ALA A 185 0.40 4.82 -5.70
CA ALA A 185 0.79 4.59 -7.09
C ALA A 185 -0.35 4.88 -8.06
N ARG A 186 -1.60 4.47 -7.72
CA ARG A 186 -2.79 4.75 -8.54
C ARG A 186 -3.08 6.25 -8.64
N TYR A 187 -3.01 6.98 -7.52
CA TYR A 187 -3.21 8.43 -7.53
C TYR A 187 -2.07 9.14 -8.27
N ALA A 188 -0.82 8.74 -8.05
CA ALA A 188 0.35 9.30 -8.72
C ALA A 188 0.31 9.08 -10.24
N ALA A 189 -0.15 7.91 -10.68
CA ALA A 189 -0.38 7.64 -12.10
C ALA A 189 -1.35 8.64 -12.71
N GLY A 190 -2.48 8.92 -12.02
CA GLY A 190 -3.44 9.94 -12.45
C GLY A 190 -2.82 11.34 -12.55
N LEU A 191 -2.04 11.75 -11.55
CA LEU A 191 -1.34 13.05 -11.58
C LEU A 191 -0.39 13.17 -12.77
N MET A 192 0.48 12.17 -12.96
CA MET A 192 1.47 12.17 -14.04
C MET A 192 0.82 12.11 -15.43
N TYR A 193 -0.27 11.33 -15.56
CA TYR A 193 -1.04 11.23 -16.79
C TYR A 193 -1.71 12.55 -17.16
N ALA A 194 -2.35 13.22 -16.20
CA ALA A 194 -2.99 14.52 -16.38
C ALA A 194 -1.96 15.61 -16.75
N GLU A 195 -0.80 15.63 -16.10
CA GLU A 195 0.29 16.57 -16.38
C GLU A 195 0.84 16.42 -17.81
N ASP A 196 0.89 15.19 -18.35
CA ASP A 196 1.28 14.92 -19.74
C ASP A 196 0.12 15.17 -20.73
N GLY A 197 -0.99 15.72 -20.28
CA GLY A 197 -2.16 16.08 -21.10
C GLY A 197 -2.97 14.86 -21.57
N GLY A 198 -2.96 13.76 -20.84
CA GLY A 198 -3.75 12.56 -21.15
C GLY A 198 -3.29 11.80 -22.42
N ARG A 199 -2.02 11.94 -22.81
CA ARG A 199 -1.50 11.41 -24.10
C ARG A 199 -0.90 10.01 -24.01
N GLY A 200 -1.20 9.25 -22.96
CA GLY A 200 -0.70 7.88 -22.80
C GLY A 200 0.71 7.78 -22.21
N THR A 201 1.33 8.90 -21.82
CA THR A 201 2.63 8.94 -21.14
C THR A 201 2.48 9.43 -19.69
N MET A 202 3.54 9.22 -18.89
CA MET A 202 3.67 9.70 -17.53
C MET A 202 5.06 10.28 -17.32
N MET A 203 5.16 11.58 -17.13
CA MET A 203 6.44 12.32 -17.14
C MET A 203 7.23 12.11 -18.45
N GLY A 204 6.55 11.93 -19.58
CA GLY A 204 7.15 11.60 -20.88
C GLY A 204 7.76 10.19 -20.93
N LEU A 205 7.39 9.27 -20.03
CA LEU A 205 7.77 7.86 -20.06
C LEU A 205 6.56 7.02 -20.48
N SER A 206 6.81 5.91 -21.19
CA SER A 206 5.78 4.93 -21.54
C SER A 206 5.43 4.05 -20.32
N PRO A 207 4.17 4.03 -19.85
CA PRO A 207 3.78 3.22 -18.70
C PRO A 207 3.69 1.74 -19.10
N CYS A 208 4.51 0.88 -18.46
CA CYS A 208 4.59 -0.55 -18.77
C CYS A 208 3.73 -1.39 -17.86
N THR A 209 4.07 -1.46 -16.58
CA THR A 209 3.41 -2.36 -15.64
C THR A 209 2.94 -1.61 -14.40
N PHE A 210 1.66 -1.76 -14.08
CA PHE A 210 1.08 -1.37 -12.79
C PHE A 210 0.83 -2.64 -11.98
N LEU A 211 1.64 -2.89 -10.96
CA LEU A 211 1.54 -4.08 -10.12
C LEU A 211 1.26 -3.70 -8.68
N THR A 212 0.25 -4.34 -8.09
CA THR A 212 -0.11 -4.15 -6.69
C THR A 212 -0.05 -5.45 -5.91
N THR A 213 0.29 -5.33 -4.63
CA THR A 213 0.42 -6.47 -3.71
C THR A 213 -0.33 -6.16 -2.43
N ALA A 214 -1.34 -6.96 -2.12
CA ALA A 214 -2.21 -6.79 -0.95
C ALA A 214 -2.70 -5.33 -0.80
N THR A 215 -3.10 -4.70 -1.91
CA THR A 215 -3.55 -3.30 -1.96
C THR A 215 -5.05 -3.22 -1.74
N PRO A 216 -5.55 -2.36 -0.84
CA PRO A 216 -6.98 -2.25 -0.58
C PRO A 216 -7.69 -1.39 -1.63
N HIS A 217 -7.83 -1.91 -2.86
CA HIS A 217 -8.39 -1.19 -4.00
C HIS A 217 -9.80 -0.67 -3.78
N LEU A 218 -10.61 -1.40 -2.97
CA LEU A 218 -11.98 -1.07 -2.61
C LEU A 218 -12.09 -0.51 -1.18
N GLY A 219 -10.97 -0.07 -0.61
CA GLY A 219 -10.86 0.33 0.78
C GLY A 219 -10.79 -0.85 1.75
N VAL A 220 -10.58 -0.53 3.03
CA VAL A 220 -10.74 -1.44 4.15
C VAL A 220 -12.10 -1.15 4.79
N GLY A 221 -12.77 -2.12 5.34
CA GLY A 221 -14.08 -1.80 5.91
C GLY A 221 -14.81 -3.03 6.40
N PRO A 222 -15.85 -3.54 5.71
CA PRO A 222 -16.65 -4.64 6.24
C PRO A 222 -15.88 -5.98 6.26
N TRP A 223 -14.66 -5.99 5.75
CA TRP A 223 -13.79 -7.15 5.65
C TRP A 223 -12.63 -7.09 6.65
N GLY A 224 -11.97 -8.21 6.87
CA GLY A 224 -10.81 -8.31 7.74
C GLY A 224 -11.12 -7.99 9.21
N TYR A 225 -10.14 -7.51 9.95
CA TYR A 225 -10.27 -7.19 11.38
C TYR A 225 -11.12 -5.94 11.66
N PHE A 226 -11.22 -5.02 10.73
CA PHE A 226 -12.05 -3.82 10.89
C PHE A 226 -13.53 -4.15 11.09
N LYS A 227 -14.03 -5.29 10.57
CA LYS A 227 -15.41 -5.74 10.82
C LYS A 227 -15.71 -6.00 12.31
N LEU A 228 -14.66 -6.29 13.11
CA LEU A 228 -14.78 -6.54 14.55
C LEU A 228 -14.89 -5.25 15.36
N VAL A 229 -14.53 -4.11 14.78
CA VAL A 229 -14.63 -2.80 15.42
C VAL A 229 -16.03 -2.23 15.19
N PRO A 230 -16.79 -1.88 16.24
CA PRO A 230 -18.10 -1.25 16.08
C PRO A 230 -18.02 0.01 15.20
N ARG A 231 -18.98 0.21 14.29
CA ARG A 231 -18.98 1.33 13.31
C ARG A 231 -18.75 2.70 13.95
N LYS A 232 -19.35 2.97 15.12
CA LYS A 232 -19.15 4.23 15.86
C LYS A 232 -17.68 4.43 16.28
N LEU A 233 -16.99 3.36 16.66
CA LEU A 233 -15.56 3.41 17.00
C LEU A 233 -14.68 3.48 15.75
N GLN A 234 -15.07 2.86 14.64
CA GLN A 234 -14.37 2.99 13.37
C GLN A 234 -14.31 4.45 12.92
N THR A 235 -15.42 5.17 12.98
CA THR A 235 -15.48 6.60 12.61
C THR A 235 -14.64 7.47 13.55
N LEU A 236 -14.71 7.19 14.87
CA LEU A 236 -13.92 7.93 15.86
C LEU A 236 -12.41 7.66 15.68
N TRP A 237 -12.03 6.43 15.41
CA TRP A 237 -10.64 6.05 15.20
C TRP A 237 -10.11 6.56 13.87
N ALA A 238 -10.86 6.44 12.78
CA ALA A 238 -10.45 6.95 11.48
C ALA A 238 -10.11 8.43 11.54
N GLY A 239 -10.92 9.25 12.23
CA GLY A 239 -10.66 10.68 12.38
C GLY A 239 -9.43 11.03 13.22
N ASN A 240 -8.98 10.13 14.12
CA ASN A 240 -7.81 10.36 14.99
C ASN A 240 -6.52 9.69 14.50
N LEU A 241 -6.60 8.71 13.61
CA LEU A 241 -5.47 7.91 13.13
C LEU A 241 -4.81 8.45 11.85
N GLY A 242 -5.34 9.54 11.28
CA GLY A 242 -4.79 10.20 10.10
C GLY A 242 -5.68 10.11 8.87
N LYS A 243 -5.44 11.03 7.94
CA LYS A 243 -6.26 11.21 6.73
C LYS A 243 -6.26 9.95 5.85
N SER A 244 -5.12 9.27 5.70
CA SER A 244 -5.03 8.04 4.91
C SER A 244 -5.98 6.94 5.40
N ILE A 245 -6.18 6.82 6.73
CA ILE A 245 -7.09 5.82 7.29
C ILE A 245 -8.55 6.20 7.04
N MET A 246 -8.90 7.50 7.12
CA MET A 246 -10.24 7.97 6.76
C MET A 246 -10.56 7.64 5.29
N GLU A 247 -9.62 7.88 4.39
CA GLU A 247 -9.76 7.60 2.97
C GLU A 247 -9.88 6.08 2.71
N LEU A 248 -9.04 5.26 3.34
CA LEU A 248 -9.10 3.80 3.23
C LEU A 248 -10.39 3.19 3.78
N THR A 249 -10.99 3.82 4.79
CA THR A 249 -12.27 3.37 5.39
C THR A 249 -13.49 3.99 4.72
N LEU A 250 -13.31 4.81 3.69
CA LEU A 250 -14.36 5.55 2.97
C LEU A 250 -15.16 6.51 3.87
N HIS A 251 -14.50 7.13 4.86
CA HIS A 251 -15.11 8.09 5.78
C HIS A 251 -14.75 9.56 5.42
N ASP A 252 -14.09 9.78 4.30
CA ASP A 252 -13.70 11.10 3.80
C ASP A 252 -14.72 11.73 2.84
N GLY A 253 -15.82 11.03 2.55
CA GLY A 253 -16.96 11.56 1.81
C GLY A 253 -17.79 12.54 2.64
N ASP A 254 -18.58 13.37 1.98
CA ASP A 254 -19.51 14.30 2.62
C ASP A 254 -20.88 14.23 1.95
N ALA A 255 -21.84 13.60 2.64
CA ALA A 255 -23.21 13.46 2.15
C ALA A 255 -23.95 14.81 1.99
N LYS A 256 -23.50 15.89 2.64
CA LYS A 256 -24.12 17.21 2.52
C LYS A 256 -23.73 17.93 1.23
N SER A 257 -22.51 17.71 0.76
CA SER A 257 -21.98 18.27 -0.48
C SER A 257 -21.97 17.27 -1.64
N ASP A 258 -22.58 16.11 -1.47
CA ASP A 258 -22.58 14.98 -2.43
C ASP A 258 -21.16 14.55 -2.88
N ARG A 259 -20.17 14.82 -2.02
CA ARG A 259 -18.78 14.46 -2.32
C ARG A 259 -18.52 13.00 -2.00
N LYS A 260 -18.35 12.17 -3.05
CA LYS A 260 -17.94 10.77 -2.94
C LYS A 260 -16.58 10.63 -2.22
N PRO A 261 -16.33 9.55 -1.47
CA PRO A 261 -15.01 9.21 -0.93
C PRO A 261 -13.93 9.21 -2.01
N LEU A 262 -12.68 9.51 -1.62
CA LEU A 262 -11.57 9.62 -2.56
C LEU A 262 -11.37 8.33 -3.39
N LEU A 263 -11.37 7.16 -2.73
CA LEU A 263 -11.17 5.88 -3.42
C LEU A 263 -12.29 5.59 -4.43
N GLU A 264 -13.53 6.01 -4.12
CA GLU A 264 -14.67 5.90 -5.04
C GLU A 264 -14.48 6.80 -6.25
N ARG A 265 -14.08 8.06 -6.08
CA ARG A 265 -13.75 8.96 -7.18
C ARG A 265 -12.58 8.45 -8.04
N MET A 266 -11.56 7.86 -7.42
CA MET A 266 -10.42 7.26 -8.13
C MET A 266 -10.81 6.01 -8.95
N ALA A 267 -11.94 5.40 -8.66
CA ALA A 267 -12.45 4.22 -9.34
C ALA A 267 -13.64 4.52 -10.27
N ASP A 268 -14.07 5.76 -10.34
CA ASP A 268 -15.23 6.18 -11.12
C ASP A 268 -14.79 6.59 -12.54
N PRO A 269 -15.20 5.87 -13.58
CA PRO A 269 -14.84 6.18 -14.96
C PRO A 269 -15.46 7.48 -15.48
N GLU A 270 -16.48 8.03 -14.79
CA GLU A 270 -17.08 9.32 -15.11
C GLU A 270 -16.31 10.49 -14.48
N THR A 271 -15.40 10.23 -13.53
CA THR A 271 -14.55 11.24 -12.93
C THR A 271 -13.37 11.55 -13.85
N ILE A 272 -13.55 12.51 -14.75
CA ILE A 272 -12.53 12.94 -15.72
C ILE A 272 -11.75 14.15 -15.19
N GLU A 273 -12.43 15.04 -14.48
CA GLU A 273 -11.85 16.28 -13.95
C GLU A 273 -11.77 16.25 -12.40
N PRO A 274 -10.69 16.72 -11.79
CA PRO A 274 -9.46 17.25 -12.40
C PRO A 274 -8.46 16.15 -12.83
N ILE A 275 -8.74 14.87 -12.60
CA ILE A 275 -7.84 13.74 -12.87
C ILE A 275 -8.66 12.54 -13.36
N ASP A 276 -8.37 12.06 -14.56
CA ASP A 276 -8.91 10.80 -15.09
C ASP A 276 -8.05 9.62 -14.63
N PHE A 277 -8.46 9.02 -13.52
CA PHE A 277 -7.73 7.91 -12.90
C PHE A 277 -7.85 6.59 -13.68
N ILE A 278 -8.97 6.37 -14.34
CA ILE A 278 -9.23 5.13 -15.09
C ILE A 278 -8.43 5.13 -16.38
N SER A 279 -8.42 6.23 -17.14
CA SER A 279 -7.57 6.35 -18.32
C SER A 279 -6.09 6.27 -17.97
N ALA A 280 -5.67 6.85 -16.84
CA ALA A 280 -4.30 6.72 -16.36
C ALA A 280 -3.92 5.26 -16.06
N LEU A 281 -4.82 4.47 -15.45
CA LEU A 281 -4.61 3.02 -15.28
C LEU A 281 -4.60 2.31 -16.65
N GLY A 282 -5.50 2.70 -17.56
CA GLY A 282 -5.59 2.17 -18.91
C GLY A 282 -4.33 2.37 -19.74
N ALA A 283 -3.57 3.45 -19.46
CA ALA A 283 -2.33 3.76 -20.16
C ALA A 283 -1.19 2.77 -19.89
N PHE A 284 -1.21 2.04 -18.76
CA PHE A 284 -0.25 0.96 -18.55
C PHE A 284 -0.49 -0.19 -19.51
N GLU A 285 0.57 -0.75 -20.08
CA GLU A 285 0.48 -1.93 -20.93
C GLU A 285 -0.11 -3.13 -20.16
N ARG A 286 0.32 -3.31 -18.91
CA ARG A 286 -0.10 -4.42 -18.06
C ARG A 286 -0.50 -3.96 -16.65
N ARG A 287 -1.53 -4.57 -16.10
CA ARG A 287 -1.98 -4.38 -14.71
C ARG A 287 -2.09 -5.73 -14.04
N CYS A 288 -1.56 -5.85 -12.81
CA CYS A 288 -1.63 -7.07 -12.05
C CYS A 288 -1.91 -6.79 -10.56
N ALA A 289 -2.83 -7.55 -9.98
CA ALA A 289 -3.18 -7.48 -8.57
C ALA A 289 -2.88 -8.82 -7.89
N TYR A 290 -1.94 -8.81 -6.94
CA TYR A 290 -1.66 -9.95 -6.07
C TYR A 290 -2.46 -9.81 -4.78
N ALA A 291 -3.21 -10.85 -4.44
CA ALA A 291 -4.09 -10.87 -3.29
C ALA A 291 -3.89 -12.11 -2.42
N ASN A 292 -3.92 -11.95 -1.10
CA ASN A 292 -3.92 -13.08 -0.17
C ASN A 292 -5.31 -13.70 -0.09
N CYS A 293 -5.42 -15.01 -0.31
CA CYS A 293 -6.67 -15.75 -0.17
C CYS A 293 -7.16 -15.80 1.28
N VAL A 294 -6.20 -15.96 2.22
CA VAL A 294 -6.47 -16.13 3.66
C VAL A 294 -5.36 -15.47 4.47
N ASN A 295 -5.60 -15.30 5.78
CA ASN A 295 -4.60 -14.89 6.76
C ASN A 295 -3.99 -13.49 6.56
N ASP A 296 -4.59 -12.66 5.72
CA ASP A 296 -4.28 -11.24 5.67
C ASP A 296 -5.19 -10.49 6.66
N PHE A 297 -4.61 -10.00 7.74
CA PHE A 297 -5.39 -9.33 8.78
C PHE A 297 -5.73 -7.87 8.45
N LEU A 298 -5.02 -7.26 7.49
CA LEU A 298 -5.21 -5.86 7.10
C LEU A 298 -6.07 -5.72 5.85
N VAL A 299 -5.77 -6.50 4.83
CA VAL A 299 -6.37 -6.37 3.50
C VAL A 299 -6.91 -7.71 3.05
N SER A 300 -8.23 -7.83 2.98
CA SER A 300 -8.88 -9.06 2.56
C SER A 300 -8.79 -9.29 1.05
N LEU A 301 -9.04 -10.54 0.64
CA LEU A 301 -9.05 -10.95 -0.77
C LEU A 301 -9.98 -10.06 -1.60
N GLU A 302 -11.17 -9.76 -1.08
CA GLU A 302 -12.22 -9.02 -1.80
C GLU A 302 -11.73 -7.66 -2.29
N THR A 303 -11.00 -6.94 -1.42
CA THR A 303 -10.51 -5.62 -1.79
C THR A 303 -9.21 -5.67 -2.60
N ALA A 304 -8.32 -6.62 -2.30
CA ALA A 304 -7.04 -6.74 -3.01
C ALA A 304 -7.21 -7.30 -4.43
N ALA A 305 -8.14 -8.23 -4.63
CA ALA A 305 -8.46 -8.82 -5.93
C ALA A 305 -9.57 -8.04 -6.68
N ILE A 306 -9.95 -6.85 -6.21
CA ILE A 306 -11.03 -6.04 -6.83
C ILE A 306 -12.31 -6.86 -7.01
N ARG A 307 -12.64 -7.70 -6.03
CA ARG A 307 -13.73 -8.68 -6.06
C ARG A 307 -14.65 -8.48 -4.84
N PRO A 308 -15.69 -7.63 -4.92
CA PRO A 308 -16.50 -7.23 -3.77
C PRO A 308 -17.42 -8.35 -3.24
N GLU A 309 -17.50 -9.46 -3.93
CA GLU A 309 -18.28 -10.64 -3.54
C GLU A 309 -17.60 -11.38 -2.39
N HIS A 310 -18.40 -11.80 -1.39
CA HIS A 310 -17.86 -12.56 -0.27
C HIS A 310 -17.31 -13.91 -0.70
N LEU A 311 -16.16 -14.25 -0.15
CA LEU A 311 -15.56 -15.56 -0.32
C LEU A 311 -16.42 -16.65 0.33
N ASP A 312 -16.54 -17.80 -0.33
CA ASP A 312 -17.14 -19.00 0.24
C ASP A 312 -16.30 -19.49 1.45
N ARG A 313 -16.98 -19.68 2.58
CA ARG A 313 -16.34 -20.12 3.83
C ARG A 313 -15.72 -21.53 3.73
N ASP A 314 -16.27 -22.40 2.89
CA ASP A 314 -15.73 -23.76 2.68
C ASP A 314 -14.45 -23.69 1.88
N LEU A 315 -14.41 -22.81 0.88
CA LEU A 315 -13.22 -22.53 0.11
C LEU A 315 -12.11 -21.89 0.98
N GLU A 316 -12.48 -20.93 1.82
CA GLU A 316 -11.55 -20.34 2.80
C GLU A 316 -10.96 -21.38 3.75
N ARG A 317 -11.78 -22.30 4.27
CA ARG A 317 -11.31 -23.39 5.15
C ARG A 317 -10.37 -24.35 4.42
N ARG A 318 -10.67 -24.70 3.18
CA ARG A 318 -9.80 -25.54 2.34
C ARG A 318 -8.43 -24.89 2.11
N TRP A 319 -8.39 -23.59 1.80
CA TRP A 319 -7.12 -22.88 1.61
C TRP A 319 -6.29 -22.78 2.89
N ARG A 320 -6.95 -22.60 4.05
CA ARG A 320 -6.24 -22.59 5.35
C ARG A 320 -5.61 -23.93 5.70
N SER A 321 -6.12 -25.04 5.18
CA SER A 321 -5.64 -26.40 5.44
C SER A 321 -4.61 -26.92 4.43
N LEU A 322 -4.16 -26.10 3.50
CA LEU A 322 -3.08 -26.44 2.58
C LEU A 322 -1.76 -26.66 3.34
N ASP A 323 -0.90 -27.52 2.80
CA ASP A 323 0.36 -27.91 3.46
C ASP A 323 1.46 -26.84 3.31
N ALA A 324 1.44 -26.07 2.22
CA ALA A 324 2.48 -25.09 1.90
C ALA A 324 1.94 -23.83 1.23
N PRO A 325 2.68 -22.70 1.31
CA PRO A 325 2.38 -21.50 0.54
C PRO A 325 2.42 -21.75 -0.97
N GLN A 326 1.43 -21.24 -1.69
CA GLN A 326 1.33 -21.39 -3.13
C GLN A 326 0.45 -20.33 -3.81
N ILE A 327 0.61 -20.19 -5.11
CA ILE A 327 -0.35 -19.49 -5.96
C ILE A 327 -1.54 -20.44 -6.15
N ILE A 328 -2.73 -19.95 -5.81
CA ILE A 328 -3.97 -20.75 -5.91
C ILE A 328 -4.55 -20.65 -7.31
N GLU A 329 -4.60 -19.46 -7.84
CA GLU A 329 -5.14 -19.19 -9.17
C GLU A 329 -4.52 -17.94 -9.79
N GLU A 330 -4.40 -17.97 -11.10
CA GLU A 330 -4.09 -16.83 -11.93
C GLU A 330 -5.17 -16.71 -13.02
N TYR A 331 -5.72 -15.51 -13.18
CA TYR A 331 -6.74 -15.29 -14.20
C TYR A 331 -6.69 -13.84 -14.68
N VAL A 332 -7.25 -13.61 -15.87
CA VAL A 332 -7.38 -12.29 -16.45
C VAL A 332 -8.86 -11.91 -16.46
N VAL A 333 -9.15 -10.68 -16.01
CA VAL A 333 -10.45 -10.04 -16.17
C VAL A 333 -10.28 -9.01 -17.25
N GLU A 334 -10.87 -9.27 -18.41
CA GLU A 334 -10.86 -8.32 -19.53
C GLU A 334 -11.65 -7.07 -19.19
N GLY A 335 -11.16 -5.93 -19.65
CA GLY A 335 -11.82 -4.65 -19.44
C GLY A 335 -13.20 -4.62 -20.10
N GLY A 336 -14.23 -4.28 -19.31
CA GLY A 336 -15.58 -4.02 -19.82
C GLY A 336 -15.70 -2.61 -20.42
N SER A 337 -16.81 -2.31 -21.13
CA SER A 337 -17.08 -0.94 -21.53
C SER A 337 -17.36 -0.06 -20.31
N VAL A 338 -16.96 1.22 -20.39
CA VAL A 338 -17.28 2.22 -19.35
C VAL A 338 -18.80 2.34 -19.18
N GLU A 339 -19.56 2.24 -20.28
CA GLU A 339 -21.03 2.26 -20.28
C GLU A 339 -21.62 1.09 -19.47
N ASP A 340 -21.05 -0.11 -19.57
CA ASP A 340 -21.45 -1.26 -18.77
C ASP A 340 -21.12 -1.07 -17.28
N ALA A 341 -20.00 -0.44 -16.97
CA ALA A 341 -19.62 -0.14 -15.60
C ALA A 341 -20.55 0.90 -14.94
N VAL A 342 -20.90 1.95 -15.68
CA VAL A 342 -21.81 3.02 -15.23
C VAL A 342 -23.24 2.50 -15.08
N SER A 343 -23.78 1.77 -16.06
CA SER A 343 -25.16 1.26 -16.02
C SER A 343 -25.43 0.32 -14.85
N ARG A 344 -24.40 -0.37 -14.34
CA ARG A 344 -24.49 -1.25 -13.15
C ARG A 344 -24.32 -0.51 -11.83
N GLY A 345 -23.89 0.76 -11.85
CA GLY A 345 -23.45 1.52 -10.69
C GLY A 345 -24.57 2.02 -9.77
N ASP A 346 -25.68 2.45 -10.30
CA ASP A 346 -26.66 3.27 -9.57
C ASP A 346 -27.37 2.57 -8.40
N ALA A 347 -27.50 1.25 -8.43
CA ALA A 347 -28.16 0.47 -7.39
C ALA A 347 -27.21 -0.32 -6.48
N LEU A 348 -25.87 -0.22 -6.69
CA LEU A 348 -24.88 -0.99 -5.96
C LEU A 348 -24.26 -0.19 -4.82
N ASP A 349 -23.77 -0.88 -3.78
CA ASP A 349 -22.97 -0.22 -2.76
C ASP A 349 -21.65 0.37 -3.35
N ALA A 350 -21.03 1.32 -2.66
CA ALA A 350 -19.85 2.03 -3.11
C ALA A 350 -18.72 1.08 -3.59
N ARG A 351 -18.54 -0.07 -2.94
CA ARG A 351 -17.46 -1.01 -3.28
C ARG A 351 -17.71 -1.75 -4.58
N ARG A 352 -18.96 -2.07 -4.88
CA ARG A 352 -19.34 -2.66 -6.17
C ARG A 352 -19.18 -1.66 -7.29
N ARG A 353 -19.58 -0.39 -7.09
CA ARG A 353 -19.31 0.68 -8.05
C ARG A 353 -17.82 0.82 -8.32
N MET A 354 -17.00 0.88 -7.25
CA MET A 354 -15.54 0.93 -7.39
C MET A 354 -14.96 -0.26 -8.14
N ALA A 355 -15.44 -1.48 -7.85
CA ALA A 355 -14.97 -2.68 -8.55
C ALA A 355 -15.35 -2.65 -10.03
N ASN A 356 -16.57 -2.23 -10.35
CA ASN A 356 -17.02 -2.11 -11.75
C ASN A 356 -16.17 -1.09 -12.51
N GLY A 357 -15.93 0.09 -11.93
CA GLY A 357 -15.09 1.12 -12.55
C GLY A 357 -13.65 0.67 -12.75
N LEU A 358 -13.03 0.03 -11.76
CA LEU A 358 -11.66 -0.49 -11.89
C LEU A 358 -11.56 -1.64 -12.91
N ARG A 359 -12.62 -2.43 -13.09
CA ARG A 359 -12.70 -3.51 -14.08
C ARG A 359 -13.05 -3.02 -15.49
N SER A 360 -13.21 -1.73 -15.71
CA SER A 360 -13.29 -1.19 -17.08
C SER A 360 -11.97 -1.31 -17.85
N VAL A 361 -10.86 -1.53 -17.16
CA VAL A 361 -9.55 -1.87 -17.73
C VAL A 361 -9.17 -3.30 -17.39
N THR A 362 -8.41 -3.95 -18.28
CA THR A 362 -7.97 -5.35 -18.10
C THR A 362 -7.02 -5.50 -16.92
N TRP A 363 -7.25 -6.51 -16.09
CA TRP A 363 -6.40 -6.89 -14.97
C TRP A 363 -6.02 -8.36 -14.98
N LYS A 364 -4.76 -8.67 -14.74
CA LYS A 364 -4.34 -9.99 -14.28
C LYS A 364 -4.47 -10.05 -12.76
N HIS A 365 -5.06 -11.11 -12.25
CA HIS A 365 -5.17 -11.39 -10.82
C HIS A 365 -4.35 -12.62 -10.46
N VAL A 366 -3.63 -12.55 -9.34
CA VAL A 366 -2.84 -13.66 -8.78
C VAL A 366 -3.23 -13.81 -7.33
N ASN A 367 -3.95 -14.88 -7.01
CA ASN A 367 -4.40 -15.20 -5.68
C ASN A 367 -3.43 -16.15 -4.99
N VAL A 368 -2.90 -15.71 -3.85
CA VAL A 368 -1.83 -16.39 -3.10
C VAL A 368 -2.35 -16.90 -1.77
N CYS A 369 -1.97 -18.10 -1.40
CA CYS A 369 -2.28 -18.67 -0.09
C CYS A 369 -1.03 -18.83 0.75
N PHE A 370 -1.07 -18.30 1.97
CA PHE A 370 -0.15 -18.64 3.06
C PHE A 370 -0.97 -19.37 4.14
N PRO A 371 -1.00 -20.70 4.12
CA PRO A 371 -1.84 -21.49 5.00
C PRO A 371 -1.40 -21.44 6.46
N GLY A 372 -2.14 -22.16 7.32
CA GLY A 372 -1.87 -22.22 8.76
C GLY A 372 -2.50 -21.08 9.57
N PRO A 373 -2.18 -20.97 10.86
CA PRO A 373 -2.87 -20.08 11.79
C PRO A 373 -2.31 -18.65 11.83
N SER A 374 -1.19 -18.37 11.14
CA SER A 374 -0.50 -17.08 11.23
C SER A 374 -1.22 -16.01 10.42
N PRO A 375 -1.68 -14.89 11.01
CA PRO A 375 -2.42 -13.84 10.30
C PRO A 375 -1.50 -12.87 9.54
N LEU A 376 -0.28 -13.26 9.21
CA LEU A 376 0.78 -12.39 8.68
C LEU A 376 0.98 -12.49 7.17
N ALA A 377 -0.01 -13.01 6.44
CA ALA A 377 0.05 -13.10 4.98
C ALA A 377 0.33 -11.75 4.31
N HIS A 378 -0.16 -10.66 4.90
CA HIS A 378 0.11 -9.29 4.43
C HIS A 378 1.60 -8.96 4.29
N ASN A 379 2.41 -9.40 5.24
CA ASN A 379 3.85 -9.17 5.24
C ASN A 379 4.60 -10.23 4.43
N LYS A 380 4.06 -11.44 4.36
CA LYS A 380 4.66 -12.55 3.60
C LYS A 380 4.60 -12.32 2.10
N ILE A 381 3.50 -11.81 1.57
CA ILE A 381 3.28 -11.65 0.12
C ILE A 381 4.28 -10.70 -0.55
N CYS A 382 4.91 -9.80 0.20
CA CYS A 382 6.01 -8.93 -0.27
C CYS A 382 7.38 -9.35 0.30
N ALA A 383 7.46 -10.49 1.02
CA ALA A 383 8.65 -10.93 1.75
C ALA A 383 9.30 -9.79 2.53
N LEU A 384 8.51 -9.11 3.37
CA LEU A 384 8.85 -7.87 4.07
C LEU A 384 10.19 -8.00 4.82
N GLN A 385 11.09 -7.05 4.61
CA GLN A 385 12.43 -7.04 5.18
C GLN A 385 12.80 -5.68 5.79
N ARG A 386 12.29 -5.39 6.98
CA ARG A 386 12.53 -4.11 7.65
C ARG A 386 13.87 -4.07 8.40
N ASN A 387 14.31 -5.20 8.94
CA ASN A 387 15.59 -5.36 9.64
C ASN A 387 16.03 -6.83 9.68
N ASN A 388 17.25 -7.09 10.14
CA ASN A 388 17.83 -8.44 10.19
C ASN A 388 17.04 -9.45 11.06
N LEU A 389 16.27 -8.98 12.05
CA LEU A 389 15.43 -9.83 12.91
C LEU A 389 14.17 -10.30 12.15
N VAL A 390 13.69 -9.49 11.23
CA VAL A 390 12.45 -9.73 10.44
C VAL A 390 12.77 -10.45 9.13
N GLU A 391 14.02 -10.39 8.64
CA GLU A 391 14.46 -10.97 7.36
C GLU A 391 14.12 -12.48 7.22
N GLY A 392 14.12 -13.23 8.35
CA GLY A 392 13.78 -14.65 8.33
C GLY A 392 12.29 -14.98 8.46
N LEU A 393 11.48 -14.05 9.00
CA LEU A 393 10.08 -14.31 9.35
C LEU A 393 9.16 -14.43 8.13
N PHE A 394 9.48 -13.72 7.05
CA PHE A 394 8.63 -13.61 5.86
C PHE A 394 9.29 -14.22 4.62
N LYS A 395 10.35 -15.02 4.83
CA LYS A 395 11.12 -15.67 3.75
C LYS A 395 10.26 -16.59 2.89
N GLU A 396 9.22 -17.18 3.45
CA GLU A 396 8.28 -18.02 2.70
C GLU A 396 7.52 -17.26 1.60
N GLY A 397 7.56 -15.93 1.60
CA GLY A 397 7.02 -15.07 0.52
C GLY A 397 7.98 -14.82 -0.63
N GLU A 398 9.24 -15.25 -0.55
CA GLU A 398 10.24 -14.95 -1.58
C GLU A 398 9.85 -15.49 -2.97
N PHE A 399 9.19 -16.65 -3.05
CA PHE A 399 8.72 -17.22 -4.33
C PHE A 399 7.69 -16.33 -5.01
N ILE A 400 6.85 -15.62 -4.24
CA ILE A 400 5.90 -14.66 -4.80
C ILE A 400 6.63 -13.42 -5.29
N VAL A 401 7.64 -12.94 -4.56
CA VAL A 401 8.45 -11.81 -5.01
C VAL A 401 9.23 -12.16 -6.28
N ASP A 402 9.69 -13.41 -6.42
CA ASP A 402 10.30 -13.90 -7.66
C ASP A 402 9.31 -13.87 -8.83
N HIS A 403 8.07 -14.33 -8.61
CA HIS A 403 6.99 -14.29 -9.60
C HIS A 403 6.58 -12.86 -9.99
N GLN A 404 6.45 -11.95 -9.00
CA GLN A 404 6.16 -10.54 -9.22
C GLN A 404 7.28 -9.84 -10.01
N ALA A 405 8.53 -10.13 -9.68
CA ALA A 405 9.69 -9.56 -10.36
C ALA A 405 9.77 -10.03 -11.82
N ALA A 406 9.50 -11.31 -12.07
CA ALA A 406 9.42 -11.84 -13.43
C ALA A 406 8.36 -11.09 -14.26
N TYR A 407 7.16 -10.88 -13.69
CA TYR A 407 6.09 -10.14 -14.36
C TYR A 407 6.46 -8.67 -14.63
N LEU A 408 7.19 -8.00 -13.70
CA LEU A 408 7.67 -6.63 -13.90
C LEU A 408 8.75 -6.53 -14.97
N LEU A 409 9.52 -7.59 -15.19
CA LEU A 409 10.64 -7.65 -16.15
C LEU A 409 10.25 -8.27 -17.49
N GLU A 410 9.01 -8.72 -17.68
CA GLU A 410 8.54 -9.19 -18.98
C GLU A 410 8.80 -8.10 -20.05
N PRO A 411 9.24 -8.49 -21.25
CA PRO A 411 9.52 -7.54 -22.31
C PRO A 411 8.32 -6.65 -22.63
N VAL A 412 8.58 -5.38 -22.81
CA VAL A 412 7.59 -4.40 -23.29
C VAL A 412 7.22 -4.76 -24.73
N SER A 413 5.94 -4.69 -25.08
CA SER A 413 5.50 -4.96 -26.45
C SER A 413 6.17 -4.04 -27.47
N GLU A 414 6.29 -4.47 -28.73
CA GLU A 414 6.91 -3.67 -29.79
C GLU A 414 6.18 -2.33 -30.01
N ARG A 415 4.86 -2.27 -29.76
CA ARG A 415 4.08 -1.02 -29.84
C ARG A 415 4.55 0.07 -28.89
N SER A 416 5.06 -0.30 -27.71
CA SER A 416 5.60 0.65 -26.72
C SER A 416 7.07 1.02 -27.00
N ARG A 417 7.73 0.39 -27.99
CA ARG A 417 9.11 0.68 -28.39
C ARG A 417 9.22 1.78 -29.44
N GLU A 418 8.16 2.01 -30.20
CA GLU A 418 8.12 2.95 -31.34
C GLU A 418 7.53 4.33 -30.98
N SER A 419 6.95 4.49 -29.78
CA SER A 419 6.45 5.76 -29.25
C SER A 419 7.53 6.49 -28.42
#